data_90a24313386a76649bdd967134092b49
#
_entry.id   90a24313386a76649bdd967134092b49
#
_cell.length_a   1.000
_cell.length_b   1.000
_cell.length_c   1.000
_cell.angle_alpha   90.00
_cell.angle_beta   90.00
_cell.angle_gamma   90.00
#
_symmetry.space_group_name_H-M   'P 1'
#
loop_
_entity.id
_entity.type
_entity.pdbx_description
1 polymer ?
#
loop_
_entity_poly.entity_id
_entity_poly.type
_entity_poly.pdbx_seq_one_letter_code
_entity_poly.pdbx_strand_id
1 'polypeptide(L)'
;VRHRVAMRYRAEDPSWEERDRFLLSNSHYAIALYAALIEARIVPEQELETYGSDEGPLPMSGMASYTPGMEMSGGSVGLGLGMAVGMGLGLKRKKSDARVYTLFSDGELDEGSVWEAIQSAGHYKLNNLGGIVDVNNQHDDGRSTQVMAFEPLVEKLPAG
;
A
#
# COMPACT_ATOMS: atom_id res chain seq x y z
N VAL A 1 -5.77 -23.61 5.49
CA VAL A 1 -5.92 -22.52 6.48
C VAL A 1 -6.20 -21.25 5.69
N ARG A 2 -7.47 -20.82 5.64
CA ARG A 2 -7.85 -19.55 4.99
C ARG A 2 -7.54 -18.43 5.98
N HIS A 3 -6.36 -17.85 5.92
CA HIS A 3 -6.11 -16.55 6.53
C HIS A 3 -6.85 -15.50 5.69
N ARG A 4 -8.08 -15.22 6.02
CA ARG A 4 -8.75 -14.02 5.55
C ARG A 4 -8.11 -12.86 6.31
N VAL A 5 -7.21 -12.15 5.66
CA VAL A 5 -6.97 -10.76 6.05
C VAL A 5 -8.24 -10.02 5.61
N ALA A 6 -9.25 -10.07 6.45
CA ALA A 6 -10.50 -9.39 6.15
C ALA A 6 -10.31 -7.92 6.55
N MET A 7 -10.04 -7.07 5.56
CA MET A 7 -10.12 -5.63 5.75
C MET A 7 -11.56 -5.21 5.99
N ARG A 8 -11.76 -4.28 6.91
CA ARG A 8 -13.05 -3.65 7.15
C ARG A 8 -13.24 -2.51 6.14
N TYR A 9 -14.24 -2.64 5.30
CA TYR A 9 -14.62 -1.61 4.32
C TYR A 9 -16.12 -1.68 4.06
N ARG A 10 -16.66 -0.63 3.43
CA ARG A 10 -18.02 -0.58 2.90
C ARG A 10 -17.93 -0.23 1.42
N ALA A 11 -18.46 -1.11 0.57
CA ALA A 11 -18.42 -0.88 -0.87
C ALA A 11 -19.21 0.37 -1.28
N GLU A 12 -20.36 0.58 -0.62
CA GLU A 12 -21.25 1.71 -0.82
C GLU A 12 -20.76 3.02 -0.21
N ASP A 13 -19.75 2.97 0.67
CA ASP A 13 -19.14 4.15 1.29
C ASP A 13 -17.62 3.92 1.45
N PRO A 14 -16.85 4.05 0.37
CA PRO A 14 -15.39 3.88 0.41
C PRO A 14 -14.67 4.89 1.29
N SER A 15 -15.35 5.97 1.69
CA SER A 15 -14.82 7.01 2.57
C SER A 15 -15.12 6.78 4.06
N TRP A 16 -15.84 5.73 4.41
CA TRP A 16 -16.20 5.42 5.80
C TRP A 16 -15.01 5.56 6.76
N GLU A 17 -15.14 6.40 7.79
CA GLU A 17 -14.00 6.78 8.64
C GLU A 17 -13.37 5.62 9.41
N GLU A 18 -14.15 4.60 9.79
CA GLU A 18 -13.67 3.47 10.57
C GLU A 18 -13.17 2.29 9.70
N ARG A 19 -13.08 2.49 8.37
CA ARG A 19 -12.52 1.49 7.47
C ARG A 19 -11.06 1.23 7.76
N ASP A 20 -10.57 0.07 7.44
CA ASP A 20 -9.15 -0.18 7.30
C ASP A 20 -8.61 0.56 6.06
N ARG A 21 -7.33 0.88 6.05
CA ARG A 21 -6.66 1.61 4.96
C ARG A 21 -5.72 0.67 4.23
N PHE A 22 -5.77 0.71 2.91
CA PHE A 22 -4.81 -0.01 2.07
C PHE A 22 -4.06 0.98 1.19
N LEU A 23 -2.74 1.02 1.33
CA LEU A 23 -1.87 1.87 0.54
C LEU A 23 -1.07 1.01 -0.44
N LEU A 24 -1.15 1.35 -1.71
CA LEU A 24 -0.28 0.81 -2.74
C LEU A 24 0.87 1.80 -2.95
N SER A 25 2.06 1.47 -2.45
CA SER A 25 3.21 2.37 -2.51
C SER A 25 3.71 2.57 -3.95
N ASN A 26 3.85 1.49 -4.67
CA ASN A 26 4.26 1.49 -6.08
C ASN A 26 3.04 1.61 -7.01
N SER A 27 2.70 2.84 -7.39
CA SER A 27 1.48 3.14 -8.16
C SER A 27 1.44 2.51 -9.56
N HIS A 28 2.56 2.02 -10.12
CA HIS A 28 2.58 1.28 -11.37
C HIS A 28 1.93 -0.12 -11.26
N TYR A 29 1.69 -0.62 -10.04
CA TYR A 29 0.86 -1.81 -9.79
C TYR A 29 -0.64 -1.49 -9.69
N ALA A 30 -1.05 -0.27 -10.04
CA ALA A 30 -2.42 0.20 -9.90
C ALA A 30 -3.47 -0.76 -10.49
N ILE A 31 -3.17 -1.39 -11.63
CA ILE A 31 -4.07 -2.35 -12.27
C ILE A 31 -4.45 -3.52 -11.35
N ALA A 32 -3.53 -4.00 -10.52
CA ALA A 32 -3.82 -5.06 -9.56
C ALA A 32 -4.76 -4.57 -8.44
N LEU A 33 -4.57 -3.32 -7.99
CA LEU A 33 -5.46 -2.72 -6.99
C LEU A 33 -6.83 -2.44 -7.60
N TYR A 34 -6.91 -1.99 -8.85
CA TYR A 34 -8.19 -1.77 -9.54
C TYR A 34 -8.99 -3.07 -9.64
N ALA A 35 -8.35 -4.17 -10.01
CA ALA A 35 -9.01 -5.48 -10.02
C ALA A 35 -9.56 -5.84 -8.62
N ALA A 36 -8.80 -5.58 -7.56
CA ALA A 36 -9.25 -5.83 -6.20
C ALA A 36 -10.42 -4.91 -5.78
N LEU A 37 -10.41 -3.63 -6.18
CA LEU A 37 -11.48 -2.68 -5.91
C LEU A 37 -12.77 -3.03 -6.66
N ILE A 38 -12.67 -3.59 -7.86
CA ILE A 38 -13.80 -4.11 -8.64
C ILE A 38 -14.38 -5.35 -7.97
N GLU A 39 -13.57 -6.32 -7.59
CA GLU A 39 -14.00 -7.50 -6.84
C GLU A 39 -14.65 -7.13 -5.49
N ALA A 40 -14.15 -6.07 -4.85
CA ALA A 40 -14.73 -5.51 -3.63
C ALA A 40 -16.01 -4.70 -3.89
N ARG A 41 -16.42 -4.52 -5.16
CA ARG A 41 -17.58 -3.72 -5.60
C ARG A 41 -17.51 -2.23 -5.20
N ILE A 42 -16.30 -1.72 -5.01
CA ILE A 42 -16.06 -0.29 -4.76
C ILE A 42 -16.02 0.47 -6.09
N VAL A 43 -15.45 -0.15 -7.12
CA VAL A 43 -15.39 0.37 -8.49
C VAL A 43 -16.27 -0.51 -9.38
N PRO A 44 -17.15 0.05 -10.23
CA PRO A 44 -17.91 -0.73 -11.19
C PRO A 44 -17.02 -1.40 -12.24
N GLU A 45 -17.32 -2.64 -12.63
CA GLU A 45 -16.55 -3.39 -13.63
C GLU A 45 -16.48 -2.68 -14.99
N GLN A 46 -17.52 -1.94 -15.35
CA GLN A 46 -17.60 -1.18 -16.60
C GLN A 46 -16.49 -0.12 -16.72
N GLU A 47 -15.95 0.35 -15.61
CA GLU A 47 -14.86 1.34 -15.61
C GLU A 47 -13.54 0.78 -16.17
N LEU A 48 -13.42 -0.54 -16.31
CA LEU A 48 -12.28 -1.16 -16.99
C LEU A 48 -12.14 -0.71 -18.46
N GLU A 49 -13.25 -0.38 -19.12
CA GLU A 49 -13.25 0.10 -20.50
C GLU A 49 -12.57 1.47 -20.64
N THR A 50 -12.51 2.23 -19.52
CA THR A 50 -11.89 3.56 -19.47
C THR A 50 -10.45 3.52 -18.89
N TYR A 51 -9.89 2.33 -18.63
CA TYR A 51 -8.55 2.22 -18.08
C TYR A 51 -7.52 2.97 -18.92
N GLY A 52 -6.76 3.84 -18.26
CA GLY A 52 -5.72 4.64 -18.90
C GLY A 52 -6.22 5.78 -19.79
N SER A 53 -7.53 6.03 -19.83
CA SER A 53 -8.08 7.20 -20.53
C SER A 53 -8.04 8.45 -19.64
N ASP A 54 -8.01 9.62 -20.28
CA ASP A 54 -7.96 10.91 -19.56
C ASP A 54 -9.27 11.21 -18.79
N GLU A 55 -10.37 10.58 -19.18
CA GLU A 55 -11.71 10.83 -18.61
C GLU A 55 -12.15 9.74 -17.62
N GLY A 56 -11.40 8.64 -17.52
CA GLY A 56 -11.74 7.50 -16.68
C GLY A 56 -11.24 7.60 -15.24
N PRO A 57 -11.88 6.90 -14.28
CA PRO A 57 -11.43 6.87 -12.89
C PRO A 57 -10.25 5.92 -12.65
N LEU A 58 -9.73 5.25 -13.68
CA LEU A 58 -8.67 4.24 -13.60
C LEU A 58 -7.42 4.67 -14.39
N PRO A 59 -6.68 5.69 -13.93
CA PRO A 59 -5.45 6.12 -14.62
C PRO A 59 -4.37 5.03 -14.57
N MET A 60 -3.41 5.06 -15.50
CA MET A 60 -2.30 4.09 -15.55
C MET A 60 -1.45 4.07 -14.27
N SER A 61 -1.32 5.22 -13.63
CA SER A 61 -0.68 5.37 -12.31
C SER A 61 -1.74 5.68 -11.27
N GLY A 62 -1.78 4.92 -10.18
CA GLY A 62 -2.84 5.02 -9.19
C GLY A 62 -2.92 6.40 -8.52
N MET A 63 -4.11 7.00 -8.51
CA MET A 63 -4.35 8.33 -7.96
C MET A 63 -5.61 8.36 -7.09
N ALA A 64 -5.46 8.72 -5.83
CA ALA A 64 -6.56 8.79 -4.87
C ALA A 64 -7.63 9.83 -5.23
N SER A 65 -7.27 10.85 -6.01
CA SER A 65 -8.21 11.88 -6.48
C SER A 65 -9.17 11.39 -7.58
N TYR A 66 -8.85 10.29 -8.25
CA TYR A 66 -9.66 9.76 -9.36
C TYR A 66 -10.37 8.46 -8.99
N THR A 67 -9.70 7.58 -8.24
CA THR A 67 -10.20 6.23 -8.00
C THR A 67 -10.77 6.08 -6.60
N PRO A 68 -12.08 5.80 -6.46
CA PRO A 68 -12.68 5.49 -5.17
C PRO A 68 -11.99 4.30 -4.49
N GLY A 69 -11.73 4.41 -3.18
CA GLY A 69 -11.07 3.36 -2.41
C GLY A 69 -9.54 3.37 -2.45
N MET A 70 -8.93 4.23 -3.26
CA MET A 70 -7.49 4.49 -3.17
C MET A 70 -7.18 5.50 -2.07
N GLU A 71 -6.21 5.18 -1.22
CA GLU A 71 -5.84 6.00 -0.06
C GLU A 71 -4.69 6.97 -0.35
N MET A 72 -3.94 6.76 -1.42
CA MET A 72 -2.83 7.62 -1.80
C MET A 72 -2.66 7.71 -3.31
N SER A 73 -2.11 8.82 -3.77
CA SER A 73 -1.57 8.96 -5.11
C SER A 73 -0.08 8.64 -5.02
N GLY A 74 0.34 7.62 -5.75
CA GLY A 74 1.73 7.18 -5.77
C GLY A 74 2.48 7.70 -6.99
N GLY A 75 3.73 7.28 -7.12
CA GLY A 75 4.61 7.64 -8.24
C GLY A 75 6.06 7.54 -7.83
N SER A 76 6.48 8.31 -6.84
CA SER A 76 7.80 8.18 -6.23
C SER A 76 7.82 6.96 -5.31
N VAL A 77 8.76 6.06 -5.54
CA VAL A 77 8.94 4.85 -4.73
C VAL A 77 9.42 5.19 -3.31
N GLY A 78 9.12 4.34 -2.35
CA GLY A 78 9.57 4.48 -0.96
C GLY A 78 8.73 5.44 -0.09
N LEU A 79 7.66 6.06 -0.62
CA LEU A 79 6.83 7.00 0.16
C LEU A 79 5.66 6.35 0.89
N GLY A 80 5.13 5.24 0.36
CA GLY A 80 3.89 4.63 0.86
C GLY A 80 3.98 4.18 2.31
N LEU A 81 5.11 3.59 2.72
CA LEU A 81 5.28 3.14 4.09
C LEU A 81 5.33 4.31 5.08
N GLY A 82 6.00 5.42 4.72
CA GLY A 82 6.02 6.63 5.55
C GLY A 82 4.62 7.23 5.75
N MET A 83 3.81 7.27 4.69
CA MET A 83 2.41 7.70 4.76
C MET A 83 1.59 6.75 5.64
N ALA A 84 1.79 5.43 5.49
CA ALA A 84 1.12 4.42 6.30
C ALA A 84 1.46 4.56 7.80
N VAL A 85 2.71 4.86 8.14
CA VAL A 85 3.13 5.19 9.51
C VAL A 85 2.38 6.40 10.05
N GLY A 86 2.30 7.48 9.26
CA GLY A 86 1.55 8.69 9.64
C GLY A 86 0.07 8.39 9.89
N MET A 87 -0.58 7.62 9.01
CA MET A 87 -1.97 7.19 9.18
C MET A 87 -2.14 6.29 10.41
N GLY A 88 -1.25 5.32 10.62
CA GLY A 88 -1.28 4.44 11.78
C GLY A 88 -1.16 5.19 13.09
N LEU A 89 -0.26 6.19 13.16
CA LEU A 89 -0.14 7.10 14.30
C LEU A 89 -1.41 7.92 14.53
N GLY A 90 -2.01 8.45 13.46
CA GLY A 90 -3.24 9.22 13.52
C GLY A 90 -4.40 8.38 14.07
N LEU A 91 -4.60 7.16 13.56
CA LEU A 91 -5.62 6.23 14.03
C LEU A 91 -5.39 5.83 15.48
N LYS A 92 -4.15 5.54 15.88
CA LYS A 92 -3.80 5.21 17.26
C LYS A 92 -4.11 6.37 18.22
N ARG A 93 -3.82 7.61 17.84
CA ARG A 93 -4.16 8.81 18.64
C ARG A 93 -5.67 9.02 18.76
N LYS A 94 -6.42 8.73 17.69
CA LYS A 94 -7.90 8.76 17.69
C LYS A 94 -8.50 7.59 18.47
N LYS A 95 -7.70 6.64 18.94
CA LYS A 95 -8.16 5.38 19.58
C LYS A 95 -9.09 4.57 18.66
N SER A 96 -8.83 4.62 17.36
CA SER A 96 -9.56 3.85 16.36
C SER A 96 -9.03 2.43 16.31
N ASP A 97 -9.92 1.46 16.10
CA ASP A 97 -9.58 0.06 15.85
C ASP A 97 -9.23 -0.22 14.37
N ALA A 98 -9.27 0.80 13.53
CA ALA A 98 -8.91 0.68 12.13
C ALA A 98 -7.41 0.37 11.97
N ARG A 99 -7.11 -0.45 10.97
CA ARG A 99 -5.74 -0.86 10.63
C ARG A 99 -5.29 -0.22 9.34
N VAL A 100 -4.00 -0.11 9.16
CA VAL A 100 -3.36 0.34 7.92
C VAL A 100 -2.55 -0.81 7.36
N TYR A 101 -2.73 -1.08 6.08
CA TYR A 101 -1.93 -2.03 5.33
C TYR A 101 -1.24 -1.29 4.19
N THR A 102 0.02 -1.59 3.94
CA THR A 102 0.74 -1.04 2.80
C THR A 102 1.46 -2.15 2.06
N LEU A 103 1.30 -2.15 0.73
CA LEU A 103 2.03 -3.02 -0.18
C LEU A 103 3.13 -2.19 -0.86
N PHE A 104 4.35 -2.68 -0.80
CA PHE A 104 5.50 -2.08 -1.45
C PHE A 104 6.43 -3.17 -2.01
N SER A 105 7.27 -2.81 -2.97
CA SER A 105 8.16 -3.74 -3.65
C SER A 105 9.49 -3.90 -2.93
N ASP A 106 10.24 -4.96 -3.29
CA ASP A 106 11.62 -5.16 -2.84
C ASP A 106 12.55 -4.05 -3.35
N GLY A 107 12.32 -3.50 -4.55
CA GLY A 107 13.06 -2.33 -5.04
C GLY A 107 12.86 -1.08 -4.20
N GLU A 108 11.74 -0.92 -3.50
CA GLU A 108 11.54 0.19 -2.57
C GLU A 108 12.39 0.07 -1.29
N LEU A 109 12.94 -1.11 -0.99
CA LEU A 109 13.87 -1.31 0.12
C LEU A 109 15.24 -0.65 -0.11
N ASP A 110 15.53 -0.20 -1.33
CA ASP A 110 16.71 0.60 -1.63
C ASP A 110 16.56 2.06 -1.22
N GLU A 111 15.32 2.49 -0.94
CA GLU A 111 15.02 3.84 -0.49
C GLU A 111 15.22 4.01 1.02
N GLY A 112 16.04 4.98 1.41
CA GLY A 112 16.30 5.27 2.84
C GLY A 112 15.03 5.60 3.62
N SER A 113 14.05 6.25 2.98
CA SER A 113 12.76 6.60 3.58
C SER A 113 11.96 5.38 4.07
N VAL A 114 12.11 4.23 3.43
CA VAL A 114 11.46 2.98 3.85
C VAL A 114 12.02 2.53 5.21
N TRP A 115 13.35 2.57 5.38
CA TRP A 115 14.00 2.18 6.64
C TRP A 115 13.71 3.16 7.78
N GLU A 116 13.65 4.46 7.48
CA GLU A 116 13.22 5.49 8.43
C GLU A 116 11.78 5.25 8.89
N ALA A 117 10.89 4.87 7.97
CA ALA A 117 9.51 4.52 8.28
C ALA A 117 9.42 3.25 9.14
N ILE A 118 10.21 2.20 8.85
CA ILE A 118 10.29 0.97 9.65
C ILE A 118 10.74 1.29 11.08
N GLN A 119 11.81 2.08 11.23
CA GLN A 119 12.29 2.49 12.55
C GLN A 119 11.23 3.28 13.33
N SER A 120 10.54 4.18 12.65
CA SER A 120 9.45 4.97 13.26
C SER A 120 8.29 4.09 13.69
N ALA A 121 7.87 3.14 12.85
CA ALA A 121 6.81 2.19 13.17
C ALA A 121 7.15 1.38 14.44
N GLY A 122 8.37 0.87 14.53
CA GLY A 122 8.88 0.15 15.70
C GLY A 122 8.93 1.04 16.95
N HIS A 123 9.49 2.25 16.83
CA HIS A 123 9.59 3.20 17.94
C HIS A 123 8.21 3.53 18.54
N TYR A 124 7.23 3.81 17.70
CA TYR A 124 5.87 4.14 18.14
C TYR A 124 4.99 2.91 18.41
N LYS A 125 5.54 1.70 18.25
CA LYS A 125 4.83 0.43 18.49
C LYS A 125 3.49 0.41 17.75
N LEU A 126 3.53 0.55 16.43
CA LEU A 126 2.33 0.62 15.59
C LEU A 126 1.80 -0.79 15.30
N ASN A 127 1.15 -1.41 16.27
CA ASN A 127 0.50 -2.72 16.13
C ASN A 127 -0.74 -2.71 15.21
N ASN A 128 -1.16 -1.53 14.76
CA ASN A 128 -2.23 -1.33 13.79
C ASN A 128 -1.70 -1.11 12.34
N LEU A 129 -0.41 -1.27 12.12
CA LEU A 129 0.22 -1.17 10.80
C LEU A 129 0.73 -2.55 10.35
N GLY A 130 0.39 -2.93 9.12
CA GLY A 130 0.92 -4.12 8.43
C GLY A 130 1.64 -3.73 7.15
N GLY A 131 2.92 -4.08 7.05
CA GLY A 131 3.70 -3.95 5.82
C GLY A 131 3.71 -5.27 5.06
N ILE A 132 3.48 -5.22 3.75
CA ILE A 132 3.55 -6.36 2.83
C ILE A 132 4.61 -6.02 1.78
N VAL A 133 5.64 -6.84 1.68
CA VAL A 133 6.70 -6.67 0.67
C VAL A 133 6.47 -7.67 -0.45
N ASP A 134 6.35 -7.19 -1.68
CA ASP A 134 6.40 -8.04 -2.86
C ASP A 134 7.86 -8.29 -3.23
N VAL A 135 8.34 -9.50 -2.97
CA VAL A 135 9.73 -9.92 -3.24
C VAL A 135 9.76 -10.69 -4.55
N ASN A 136 9.91 -9.98 -5.65
CA ASN A 136 9.98 -10.58 -6.98
C ASN A 136 11.41 -10.73 -7.52
N ASN A 137 12.41 -10.26 -6.78
CA ASN A 137 13.84 -10.26 -7.11
C ASN A 137 14.18 -9.48 -8.40
N GLN A 138 13.37 -8.49 -8.75
CA GLN A 138 13.59 -7.63 -9.91
C GLN A 138 13.49 -6.16 -9.52
N HIS A 139 14.50 -5.38 -9.95
CA HIS A 139 14.50 -3.93 -9.98
C HIS A 139 14.46 -3.47 -11.44
N ASP A 140 14.24 -2.19 -11.70
CA ASP A 140 14.24 -1.64 -13.06
C ASP A 140 15.56 -1.87 -13.78
N ASP A 141 16.67 -1.83 -13.05
CA ASP A 141 18.03 -1.99 -13.59
C ASP A 141 18.55 -3.44 -13.59
N GLY A 142 17.75 -4.41 -13.12
CA GLY A 142 18.16 -5.81 -13.11
C GLY A 142 17.70 -6.61 -11.89
N ARG A 143 18.42 -7.69 -11.59
CA ARG A 143 18.10 -8.52 -10.42
C ARG A 143 18.51 -7.84 -9.12
N SER A 144 17.67 -7.94 -8.09
CA SER A 144 17.92 -7.35 -6.77
C SER A 144 19.31 -7.68 -6.21
N THR A 145 19.79 -8.91 -6.40
CA THR A 145 21.14 -9.34 -5.97
C THR A 145 22.30 -8.67 -6.71
N GLN A 146 22.03 -8.08 -7.89
CA GLN A 146 23.03 -7.40 -8.70
C GLN A 146 22.98 -5.87 -8.56
N VAL A 147 21.80 -5.33 -8.26
CA VAL A 147 21.59 -3.89 -8.05
C VAL A 147 21.93 -3.52 -6.61
N MET A 148 21.16 -4.01 -5.66
CA MET A 148 21.39 -3.85 -4.23
C MET A 148 20.75 -5.01 -3.46
N ALA A 149 21.56 -5.82 -2.77
CA ALA A 149 21.05 -6.96 -2.03
C ALA A 149 20.38 -6.51 -0.73
N PHE A 150 19.12 -6.75 -0.57
CA PHE A 150 18.35 -6.45 0.64
C PHE A 150 18.35 -7.59 1.67
N GLU A 151 18.71 -8.81 1.25
CA GLU A 151 18.77 -9.96 2.14
C GLU A 151 19.95 -9.88 3.17
N PRO A 152 19.79 -10.43 4.36
CA PRO A 152 18.61 -11.11 4.92
C PRO A 152 17.56 -10.12 5.45
N LEU A 153 16.43 -10.01 4.76
CA LEU A 153 15.40 -9.00 5.07
C LEU A 153 14.79 -9.21 6.45
N VAL A 154 14.44 -10.44 6.80
CA VAL A 154 13.76 -10.74 8.08
C VAL A 154 14.62 -10.39 9.28
N GLU A 155 15.94 -10.55 9.17
CA GLU A 155 16.89 -10.24 10.25
C GLU A 155 17.11 -8.73 10.41
N LYS A 156 16.90 -7.96 9.35
CA LYS A 156 17.01 -6.51 9.36
C LYS A 156 15.76 -5.83 9.91
N LEU A 157 14.61 -6.52 9.85
CA LEU A 157 13.35 -5.98 10.37
C LEU A 157 13.29 -6.17 11.89
N PRO A 158 12.92 -5.14 12.67
CA PRO A 158 12.75 -5.30 14.11
C PRO A 158 11.65 -6.33 14.37
N ALA A 159 11.97 -7.31 15.23
CA ALA A 159 10.95 -8.22 15.74
C ALA A 159 9.94 -7.39 16.55
N GLY A 160 8.70 -7.32 16.03
CA GLY A 160 7.59 -6.62 16.67
C GLY A 160 6.97 -7.41 17.80
#